data_5a2c24fa8b404df9e27322851ce416af
#
_entry.id   5a2c24fa8b404df9e27322851ce416af
#
_cell.length_a   1.000
_cell.length_b   1.000
_cell.length_c   1.000
_cell.angle_alpha   90.00
_cell.angle_beta   90.00
_cell.angle_gamma   90.00
#
_symmetry.space_group_name_H-M   'P 1'
#
loop_
_entity.id
_entity.type
_entity.pdbx_description
1 polymer ?
#
loop_
_entity_poly.entity_id
_entity_poly.type
_entity_poly.pdbx_seq_one_letter_code
_entity_poly.pdbx_strand_id
1 'polypeptide(L)'
;MLPLNGALSENVGTSITIGIQSTKTLTIRPFEPQERDILSVYNVLYESLITIDDDYIPQGCIAESWEESSGGKVWTFHLRTDVRFSDGTPLTADDVVASANYILDKARDENITDHGFYSNLAYFVKKITAKDDHTVVVQANSTNKNPRQYYGILYEMTFPIVPASQVTADQPLGSGPYVVSQFISGDFMTLEANPNWWKSQPYVRQIMISFHDTPRSVIDSYEYNRVDAVFTRSIAGAQYKTGTLSVSMSYRTSQLECLFMNNSASELTPEVRRAIRYVIDRQKIITNVYSGLAVATNFPFYPGTWMYNEGLDSQFVVNLDEARNLLAQAGWEDSDDNGVLDRLTNEGETRNLRLRFYVYEEPDNDVRLEAANMIAEQLAQVGIACSVEAMTMANVHEKLKAGSFDLALVSFSMDVAPDPGFLLMRGNSGNYNRYKSDKMTDLCHSLRKETTQEGYRQRLMEIQSLFAEDCPFMCLYYRTGNVITRYMYTTCRDVREYELLRGIESFSP
;
A
#
# COMPACT_ATOMS: atom_id res chain seq x y z
N MET A 1 -28.08 32.82 18.46
CA MET A 1 -27.69 31.61 17.77
C MET A 1 -28.01 31.79 16.28
N LEU A 2 -27.09 32.21 15.49
CA LEU A 2 -27.24 32.21 14.04
C LEU A 2 -27.11 30.73 13.57
N PRO A 3 -27.91 30.26 12.62
CA PRO A 3 -27.78 28.92 12.11
C PRO A 3 -26.41 28.82 11.42
N LEU A 4 -25.59 27.89 11.88
CA LEU A 4 -24.36 27.43 11.22
C LEU A 4 -24.72 26.64 9.97
N ASN A 5 -25.42 27.27 9.04
CA ASN A 5 -25.50 26.84 7.64
C ASN A 5 -24.54 27.67 6.81
N GLY A 6 -23.28 27.63 7.19
CA GLY A 6 -22.17 27.93 6.27
C GLY A 6 -22.10 26.77 5.32
N ALA A 7 -22.83 26.92 4.25
CA ALA A 7 -23.05 25.96 3.21
C ALA A 7 -21.71 25.37 2.71
N LEU A 8 -21.48 24.13 3.01
CA LEU A 8 -20.89 23.22 2.04
C LEU A 8 -21.80 23.36 0.80
N SER A 9 -21.31 23.98 -0.25
CA SER A 9 -22.14 24.36 -1.41
C SER A 9 -22.92 23.15 -1.90
N GLU A 10 -24.26 23.23 -1.88
CA GLU A 10 -25.15 22.19 -2.41
C GLU A 10 -25.01 22.00 -3.93
N ASN A 11 -24.26 22.88 -4.61
CA ASN A 11 -24.00 22.81 -6.03
C ASN A 11 -22.51 22.54 -6.26
N VAL A 12 -22.12 21.27 -6.27
CA VAL A 12 -20.92 20.86 -7.00
C VAL A 12 -21.15 21.24 -8.46
N GLY A 13 -20.38 22.21 -8.96
CA GLY A 13 -20.40 22.54 -10.39
C GLY A 13 -19.98 21.34 -11.23
N THR A 14 -20.15 21.40 -12.52
CA THR A 14 -19.68 20.37 -13.45
C THR A 14 -18.16 20.38 -13.63
N SER A 15 -17.43 21.20 -12.85
CA SER A 15 -15.97 21.27 -12.84
C SER A 15 -15.43 21.28 -11.41
N ILE A 16 -14.24 20.69 -11.21
CA ILE A 16 -13.52 20.66 -9.94
C ILE A 16 -12.04 20.94 -10.18
N THR A 17 -11.41 21.65 -9.24
CA THR A 17 -9.96 21.87 -9.21
C THR A 17 -9.34 21.09 -8.04
N ILE A 18 -8.33 20.27 -8.32
CA ILE A 18 -7.70 19.38 -7.35
C ILE A 18 -6.21 19.67 -7.28
N GLY A 19 -5.69 19.88 -6.05
CA GLY A 19 -4.26 20.01 -5.79
C GLY A 19 -3.63 18.67 -5.43
N ILE A 20 -2.54 18.30 -6.12
CA ILE A 20 -1.73 17.12 -5.81
C ILE A 20 -0.25 17.47 -5.74
N GLN A 21 0.53 16.64 -5.02
CA GLN A 21 1.96 16.81 -4.98
C GLN A 21 2.63 16.18 -6.20
N SER A 22 3.49 16.96 -6.87
CA SER A 22 4.42 16.46 -7.88
C SER A 22 5.62 17.37 -8.00
N THR A 23 6.82 16.77 -7.96
CA THR A 23 8.12 17.49 -7.95
C THR A 23 8.90 17.35 -9.24
N LYS A 24 8.48 16.45 -10.14
CA LYS A 24 9.21 16.13 -11.38
C LYS A 24 8.52 16.68 -12.61
N THR A 25 9.29 16.81 -13.67
CA THR A 25 8.74 17.02 -15.00
C THR A 25 7.81 15.85 -15.34
N LEU A 26 6.53 16.15 -15.45
CA LEU A 26 5.50 15.14 -15.73
C LEU A 26 5.46 14.83 -17.21
N THR A 27 5.21 13.57 -17.50
CA THR A 27 4.86 13.08 -18.84
C THR A 27 3.51 12.37 -18.79
N ILE A 28 2.85 12.18 -19.93
CA ILE A 28 1.59 11.41 -20.00
C ILE A 28 1.88 10.03 -20.60
N ARG A 29 2.99 9.42 -20.18
CA ARG A 29 3.42 8.08 -20.61
C ARG A 29 3.12 7.07 -19.51
N PRO A 30 2.03 6.29 -19.58
CA PRO A 30 1.60 5.46 -18.44
C PRO A 30 2.55 4.33 -18.07
N PHE A 31 3.45 3.91 -18.96
CA PHE A 31 4.41 2.83 -18.73
C PHE A 31 5.79 3.30 -18.28
N GLU A 32 6.02 4.62 -18.26
CA GLU A 32 7.28 5.18 -17.76
C GLU A 32 7.23 5.35 -16.23
N PRO A 33 8.40 5.42 -15.55
CA PRO A 33 8.44 5.72 -14.13
C PRO A 33 7.74 7.03 -13.82
N GLN A 34 6.82 7.02 -12.87
CA GLN A 34 6.01 8.16 -12.50
C GLN A 34 6.00 8.38 -10.99
N GLU A 35 5.72 9.60 -10.59
CA GLU A 35 5.41 9.90 -9.20
C GLU A 35 4.05 9.30 -8.81
N ARG A 36 3.92 8.99 -7.52
CA ARG A 36 2.80 8.26 -6.94
C ARG A 36 1.43 8.87 -7.27
N ASP A 37 1.30 10.18 -7.11
CA ASP A 37 0.00 10.84 -7.25
C ASP A 37 -0.44 10.96 -8.73
N ILE A 38 0.52 10.95 -9.66
CA ILE A 38 0.26 10.93 -11.12
C ILE A 38 -0.36 9.60 -11.57
N LEU A 39 0.01 8.49 -10.95
CA LEU A 39 -0.62 7.20 -11.25
C LEU A 39 -2.14 7.24 -11.04
N SER A 40 -2.60 8.03 -10.06
CA SER A 40 -4.04 8.25 -9.82
C SER A 40 -4.73 8.97 -10.96
N VAL A 41 -4.04 9.86 -11.66
CA VAL A 41 -4.57 10.53 -12.85
C VAL A 41 -4.70 9.54 -14.02
N TYR A 42 -3.72 8.64 -14.16
CA TYR A 42 -3.78 7.62 -15.22
C TYR A 42 -4.98 6.68 -15.09
N ASN A 43 -5.41 6.38 -13.88
CA ASN A 43 -6.56 5.50 -13.63
C ASN A 43 -7.92 6.06 -14.13
N VAL A 44 -8.01 7.37 -14.37
CA VAL A 44 -9.21 7.96 -14.99
C VAL A 44 -9.03 8.23 -16.49
N LEU A 45 -7.81 8.09 -17.02
CA LEU A 45 -7.51 8.20 -18.45
C LEU A 45 -7.52 6.84 -19.14
N TYR A 46 -6.98 5.82 -18.48
CA TYR A 46 -6.74 4.49 -19.03
C TYR A 46 -7.45 3.43 -18.20
N GLU A 47 -8.22 2.60 -18.85
CA GLU A 47 -8.80 1.42 -18.20
C GLU A 47 -7.88 0.21 -18.36
N SER A 48 -8.10 -0.81 -17.53
CA SER A 48 -7.34 -2.05 -17.46
C SER A 48 -8.26 -3.26 -17.67
N LEU A 49 -7.71 -4.47 -17.79
CA LEU A 49 -8.51 -5.68 -17.86
C LEU A 49 -9.38 -5.87 -16.62
N ILE A 50 -8.77 -5.68 -15.45
CA ILE A 50 -9.33 -5.90 -14.12
C ILE A 50 -9.23 -4.61 -13.32
N THR A 51 -10.22 -4.30 -12.51
CA THR A 51 -10.15 -3.35 -11.40
C THR A 51 -10.20 -4.09 -10.07
N ILE A 52 -9.78 -3.43 -9.00
CA ILE A 52 -9.83 -3.99 -7.64
C ILE A 52 -10.86 -3.18 -6.85
N ASP A 53 -11.87 -3.84 -6.27
CA ASP A 53 -12.91 -3.17 -5.49
C ASP A 53 -12.42 -2.73 -4.09
N ASP A 54 -13.31 -2.20 -3.27
CA ASP A 54 -12.99 -1.67 -1.95
C ASP A 54 -12.62 -2.74 -0.93
N ASP A 55 -13.09 -3.96 -1.16
CA ASP A 55 -12.73 -5.12 -0.36
C ASP A 55 -11.44 -5.80 -0.87
N TYR A 56 -10.76 -5.19 -1.85
CA TYR A 56 -9.58 -5.74 -2.53
C TYR A 56 -9.86 -7.01 -3.34
N ILE A 57 -11.08 -7.15 -3.87
CA ILE A 57 -11.48 -8.28 -4.72
C ILE A 57 -11.35 -7.87 -6.20
N PRO A 58 -10.71 -8.69 -7.06
CA PRO A 58 -10.64 -8.43 -8.50
C PRO A 58 -12.04 -8.40 -9.15
N GLN A 59 -12.31 -7.34 -9.91
CA GLN A 59 -13.55 -7.10 -10.65
C GLN A 59 -13.25 -6.90 -12.14
N GLY A 60 -14.16 -7.31 -13.01
CA GLY A 60 -14.02 -7.08 -14.44
C GLY A 60 -14.12 -5.59 -14.79
N CYS A 61 -13.26 -5.14 -15.72
CA CYS A 61 -13.33 -3.83 -16.35
C CYS A 61 -13.45 -4.00 -17.88
N ILE A 62 -12.34 -3.94 -18.62
CA ILE A 62 -12.34 -4.27 -20.07
C ILE A 62 -12.60 -5.77 -20.27
N ALA A 63 -12.11 -6.65 -19.38
CA ALA A 63 -12.52 -8.04 -19.33
C ALA A 63 -13.89 -8.16 -18.61
N GLU A 64 -14.89 -8.70 -19.29
CA GLU A 64 -16.19 -8.97 -18.66
C GLU A 64 -16.20 -10.27 -17.86
N SER A 65 -15.30 -11.21 -18.20
CA SER A 65 -15.14 -12.49 -17.50
C SER A 65 -13.76 -13.08 -17.76
N TRP A 66 -13.37 -14.03 -16.91
CA TRP A 66 -12.16 -14.81 -17.10
C TRP A 66 -12.32 -16.22 -16.55
N GLU A 67 -11.48 -17.12 -17.05
CA GLU A 67 -11.41 -18.49 -16.59
C GLU A 67 -9.95 -18.94 -16.45
N GLU A 68 -9.69 -19.82 -15.49
CA GLU A 68 -8.39 -20.44 -15.32
C GLU A 68 -8.39 -21.86 -15.89
N SER A 69 -7.24 -22.31 -16.33
CA SER A 69 -6.99 -23.68 -16.77
C SER A 69 -5.59 -24.14 -16.43
N SER A 70 -5.37 -25.46 -16.55
CA SER A 70 -4.07 -26.06 -16.25
C SER A 70 -3.59 -25.83 -14.81
N GLY A 71 -4.53 -25.72 -13.85
CA GLY A 71 -4.25 -25.46 -12.44
C GLY A 71 -3.62 -24.09 -12.23
N GLY A 72 -4.24 -23.03 -12.79
CA GLY A 72 -3.84 -21.64 -12.65
C GLY A 72 -2.67 -21.19 -13.53
N LYS A 73 -2.15 -22.07 -14.41
CA LYS A 73 -1.02 -21.72 -15.29
C LYS A 73 -1.43 -20.97 -16.55
N VAL A 74 -2.70 -21.03 -16.91
CA VAL A 74 -3.25 -20.34 -18.07
C VAL A 74 -4.56 -19.66 -17.64
N TRP A 75 -4.65 -18.37 -17.95
CA TRP A 75 -5.83 -17.55 -17.72
C TRP A 75 -6.34 -17.03 -19.05
N THR A 76 -7.64 -17.16 -19.29
CA THR A 76 -8.30 -16.64 -20.49
C THR A 76 -9.25 -15.52 -20.09
N PHE A 77 -9.07 -14.35 -20.67
CA PHE A 77 -9.90 -13.17 -20.41
C PHE A 77 -10.76 -12.89 -21.65
N HIS A 78 -12.07 -12.75 -21.44
CA HIS A 78 -13.03 -12.40 -22.45
C HIS A 78 -13.33 -10.90 -22.37
N LEU A 79 -13.04 -10.18 -23.44
CA LEU A 79 -13.15 -8.73 -23.49
C LEU A 79 -14.57 -8.30 -23.85
N ARG A 80 -14.99 -7.18 -23.31
CA ARG A 80 -16.17 -6.45 -23.76
C ARG A 80 -16.04 -6.04 -25.23
N THR A 81 -17.16 -5.97 -25.93
CA THR A 81 -17.20 -5.58 -27.35
C THR A 81 -17.60 -4.11 -27.56
N ASP A 82 -18.03 -3.42 -26.50
CA ASP A 82 -18.54 -2.05 -26.51
C ASP A 82 -17.51 -1.00 -26.06
N VAL A 83 -16.30 -1.41 -25.65
CA VAL A 83 -15.24 -0.48 -25.23
C VAL A 83 -14.56 0.15 -26.45
N ARG A 84 -14.37 1.48 -26.37
CA ARG A 84 -13.69 2.28 -27.39
C ARG A 84 -12.66 3.20 -26.76
N PHE A 85 -11.63 3.49 -27.51
CA PHE A 85 -10.72 4.59 -27.19
C PHE A 85 -11.43 5.94 -27.35
N SER A 86 -10.81 6.99 -26.82
CA SER A 86 -11.39 8.34 -26.80
C SER A 86 -11.64 8.95 -28.19
N ASP A 87 -10.99 8.43 -29.23
CA ASP A 87 -11.26 8.81 -30.64
C ASP A 87 -12.40 8.01 -31.29
N GLY A 88 -12.99 7.05 -30.57
CA GLY A 88 -14.06 6.19 -31.02
C GLY A 88 -13.59 4.88 -31.67
N THR A 89 -12.30 4.63 -31.83
CA THR A 89 -11.79 3.35 -32.35
C THR A 89 -12.05 2.20 -31.36
N PRO A 90 -12.42 0.99 -31.81
CA PRO A 90 -12.65 -0.14 -30.93
C PRO A 90 -11.37 -0.56 -30.22
N LEU A 91 -11.48 -0.96 -28.95
CA LEU A 91 -10.41 -1.61 -28.19
C LEU A 91 -10.45 -3.12 -28.46
N THR A 92 -9.31 -3.72 -28.77
CA THR A 92 -9.18 -5.14 -29.10
C THR A 92 -8.14 -5.85 -28.23
N ALA A 93 -8.10 -7.17 -28.34
CA ALA A 93 -7.10 -8.00 -27.66
C ALA A 93 -5.66 -7.67 -28.09
N ASP A 94 -5.43 -7.19 -29.31
CA ASP A 94 -4.12 -6.77 -29.77
C ASP A 94 -3.58 -5.56 -29.00
N ASP A 95 -4.46 -4.62 -28.60
CA ASP A 95 -4.09 -3.46 -27.79
C ASP A 95 -3.66 -3.88 -26.37
N VAL A 96 -4.37 -4.84 -25.79
CA VAL A 96 -4.01 -5.45 -24.50
C VAL A 96 -2.65 -6.13 -24.58
N VAL A 97 -2.44 -6.93 -25.63
CA VAL A 97 -1.18 -7.68 -25.84
C VAL A 97 -0.02 -6.72 -26.08
N ALA A 98 -0.21 -5.67 -26.86
CA ALA A 98 0.83 -4.67 -27.13
C ALA A 98 1.22 -3.91 -25.86
N SER A 99 0.25 -3.45 -25.06
CA SER A 99 0.48 -2.78 -23.78
C SER A 99 1.24 -3.68 -22.79
N ALA A 100 0.80 -4.93 -22.63
CA ALA A 100 1.46 -5.88 -21.76
C ALA A 100 2.87 -6.23 -22.22
N ASN A 101 3.10 -6.47 -23.52
CA ASN A 101 4.42 -6.79 -24.05
C ASN A 101 5.39 -5.64 -23.86
N TYR A 102 4.97 -4.38 -24.05
CA TYR A 102 5.81 -3.23 -23.77
C TYR A 102 6.31 -3.22 -22.31
N ILE A 103 5.40 -3.48 -21.35
CA ILE A 103 5.76 -3.60 -19.93
C ILE A 103 6.71 -4.76 -19.69
N LEU A 104 6.42 -5.96 -20.25
CA LEU A 104 7.22 -7.16 -20.08
C LEU A 104 8.61 -7.00 -20.66
N ASP A 105 8.77 -6.42 -21.85
CA ASP A 105 10.05 -6.20 -22.51
C ASP A 105 10.89 -5.21 -21.71
N LYS A 106 10.29 -4.10 -21.26
CA LYS A 106 10.94 -3.12 -20.40
C LYS A 106 11.39 -3.73 -19.07
N ALA A 107 10.54 -4.51 -18.41
CA ALA A 107 10.83 -5.14 -17.13
C ALA A 107 11.94 -6.23 -17.22
N ARG A 108 12.18 -6.77 -18.39
CA ARG A 108 13.21 -7.80 -18.66
C ARG A 108 14.51 -7.24 -19.22
N ASP A 109 14.57 -5.97 -19.55
CA ASP A 109 15.78 -5.32 -20.07
C ASP A 109 16.73 -5.00 -18.90
N GLU A 110 17.85 -5.72 -18.85
CA GLU A 110 18.89 -5.58 -17.81
C GLU A 110 19.61 -4.21 -17.86
N ASN A 111 19.46 -3.44 -18.94
CA ASN A 111 20.05 -2.11 -19.07
C ASN A 111 19.17 -1.01 -18.46
N ILE A 112 17.93 -1.31 -18.11
CA ILE A 112 17.00 -0.38 -17.48
C ILE A 112 17.08 -0.56 -15.96
N THR A 113 17.24 0.51 -15.21
CA THR A 113 17.30 0.49 -13.74
C THR A 113 15.96 0.80 -13.07
N ASP A 114 15.11 1.56 -13.76
CA ASP A 114 13.75 1.88 -13.30
C ASP A 114 12.73 1.37 -14.34
N HIS A 115 12.15 0.22 -14.03
CA HIS A 115 11.24 -0.49 -14.93
C HIS A 115 9.80 0.05 -14.92
N GLY A 116 9.50 1.05 -14.07
CA GLY A 116 8.16 1.62 -13.90
C GLY A 116 7.25 0.80 -12.97
N PHE A 117 6.08 1.37 -12.68
CA PHE A 117 5.14 0.87 -11.67
C PHE A 117 4.62 -0.56 -11.97
N TYR A 118 4.35 -0.88 -13.24
CA TYR A 118 3.74 -2.16 -13.64
C TYR A 118 4.76 -3.30 -13.89
N SER A 119 6.01 -3.11 -13.55
CA SER A 119 7.10 -4.07 -13.81
C SER A 119 6.91 -5.44 -13.15
N ASN A 120 6.14 -5.52 -12.05
CA ASN A 120 5.77 -6.78 -11.40
C ASN A 120 5.07 -7.77 -12.35
N LEU A 121 4.42 -7.27 -13.40
CA LEU A 121 3.81 -8.11 -14.42
C LEU A 121 4.77 -9.20 -14.93
N ALA A 122 6.07 -8.87 -15.10
CA ALA A 122 7.08 -9.83 -15.54
C ALA A 122 7.36 -10.95 -14.54
N TYR A 123 7.08 -10.73 -13.26
CA TYR A 123 7.20 -11.75 -12.23
C TYR A 123 6.08 -12.80 -12.36
N PHE A 124 4.86 -12.37 -12.68
CA PHE A 124 3.66 -13.23 -12.73
C PHE A 124 3.40 -13.80 -14.13
N VAL A 125 3.69 -13.04 -15.18
CA VAL A 125 3.34 -13.37 -16.57
C VAL A 125 4.57 -13.81 -17.36
N LYS A 126 4.47 -15.00 -17.93
CA LYS A 126 5.46 -15.51 -18.90
C LYS A 126 5.21 -14.98 -20.31
N LYS A 127 3.95 -15.01 -20.73
CA LYS A 127 3.51 -14.63 -22.07
C LYS A 127 2.04 -14.23 -22.07
N ILE A 128 1.70 -13.25 -22.91
CA ILE A 128 0.33 -12.85 -23.19
C ILE A 128 0.11 -12.87 -24.71
N THR A 129 -1.04 -13.33 -25.16
CA THR A 129 -1.37 -13.46 -26.59
C THR A 129 -2.86 -13.21 -26.83
N ALA A 130 -3.21 -12.61 -27.96
CA ALA A 130 -4.57 -12.58 -28.49
C ALA A 130 -4.89 -13.93 -29.15
N LYS A 131 -6.07 -14.46 -28.87
CA LYS A 131 -6.63 -15.63 -29.55
C LYS A 131 -7.54 -15.19 -30.71
N ASP A 132 -8.26 -14.12 -30.50
CA ASP A 132 -9.12 -13.40 -31.42
C ASP A 132 -9.26 -11.95 -30.91
N ASP A 133 -10.08 -11.09 -31.58
CA ASP A 133 -10.22 -9.68 -31.26
C ASP A 133 -10.71 -9.41 -29.81
N HIS A 134 -11.36 -10.38 -29.17
CA HIS A 134 -11.97 -10.23 -27.84
C HIS A 134 -11.54 -11.31 -26.83
N THR A 135 -10.47 -12.04 -27.12
CA THR A 135 -9.98 -13.09 -26.22
C THR A 135 -8.48 -12.97 -26.01
N VAL A 136 -8.08 -12.74 -24.77
CA VAL A 136 -6.66 -12.67 -24.35
C VAL A 136 -6.30 -13.88 -23.53
N VAL A 137 -5.16 -14.51 -23.83
CA VAL A 137 -4.64 -15.66 -23.11
C VAL A 137 -3.33 -15.29 -22.43
N VAL A 138 -3.30 -15.45 -21.11
CA VAL A 138 -2.14 -15.16 -20.25
C VAL A 138 -1.56 -16.47 -19.71
N GLN A 139 -0.28 -16.70 -19.96
CA GLN A 139 0.47 -17.82 -19.38
C GLN A 139 1.23 -17.33 -18.14
N ALA A 140 0.98 -17.96 -16.99
CA ALA A 140 1.67 -17.67 -15.75
C ALA A 140 3.17 -18.01 -15.84
N ASN A 141 4.00 -17.15 -15.25
CA ASN A 141 5.44 -17.38 -15.12
C ASN A 141 5.71 -18.30 -13.91
N SER A 142 5.53 -19.61 -14.10
CA SER A 142 5.61 -20.60 -13.05
C SER A 142 6.45 -21.80 -13.45
N THR A 143 7.22 -22.31 -12.48
CA THR A 143 7.89 -23.61 -12.58
C THR A 143 7.41 -24.52 -11.46
N ASN A 144 7.56 -25.85 -11.63
CA ASN A 144 7.18 -26.81 -10.57
C ASN A 144 7.94 -26.60 -9.25
N LYS A 145 9.16 -26.01 -9.31
CA LYS A 145 10.00 -25.74 -8.13
C LYS A 145 9.74 -24.40 -7.50
N ASN A 146 9.19 -23.44 -8.26
CA ASN A 146 8.88 -22.10 -7.79
C ASN A 146 7.54 -21.66 -8.41
N PRO A 147 6.41 -22.15 -7.88
CA PRO A 147 5.10 -21.73 -8.36
C PRO A 147 4.92 -20.24 -8.07
N ARG A 148 4.47 -19.50 -9.08
CA ARG A 148 4.06 -18.11 -8.91
C ARG A 148 2.63 -18.08 -8.39
N GLN A 149 2.21 -16.94 -7.93
CA GLN A 149 0.85 -16.73 -7.41
C GLN A 149 -0.18 -16.85 -8.54
N TYR A 150 -0.87 -17.97 -8.61
CA TYR A 150 -1.84 -18.16 -9.69
C TYR A 150 -3.05 -17.24 -9.54
N TYR A 151 -3.65 -17.17 -8.36
CA TYR A 151 -4.73 -16.21 -8.12
C TYR A 151 -4.23 -14.76 -8.15
N GLY A 152 -3.02 -14.51 -7.65
CA GLY A 152 -2.40 -13.19 -7.63
C GLY A 152 -2.20 -12.56 -9.00
N ILE A 153 -2.20 -13.36 -10.09
CA ILE A 153 -2.09 -12.83 -11.46
C ILE A 153 -3.21 -11.84 -11.81
N LEU A 154 -4.38 -11.98 -11.18
CA LEU A 154 -5.52 -11.08 -11.40
C LEU A 154 -5.20 -9.64 -10.95
N TYR A 155 -4.40 -9.49 -9.90
CA TYR A 155 -3.99 -8.17 -9.40
C TYR A 155 -3.01 -7.47 -10.33
N GLU A 156 -2.29 -8.22 -11.16
CA GLU A 156 -1.36 -7.68 -12.14
C GLU A 156 -2.03 -7.28 -13.46
N MET A 157 -3.32 -7.62 -13.63
CA MET A 157 -4.10 -7.24 -14.81
C MET A 157 -4.69 -5.82 -14.71
N THR A 158 -4.14 -5.00 -13.83
CA THR A 158 -4.56 -3.61 -13.57
C THR A 158 -3.74 -2.56 -14.34
N PHE A 159 -2.89 -2.99 -15.28
CA PHE A 159 -2.07 -2.10 -16.09
C PHE A 159 -2.91 -1.34 -17.14
N PRO A 160 -2.52 -0.09 -17.50
CA PRO A 160 -3.17 0.70 -18.55
C PRO A 160 -3.18 0.00 -19.91
N ILE A 161 -4.28 0.13 -20.63
CA ILE A 161 -4.38 -0.34 -22.02
C ILE A 161 -4.46 0.86 -22.94
N VAL A 162 -3.57 0.89 -23.94
CA VAL A 162 -3.48 1.94 -24.96
C VAL A 162 -3.50 1.30 -26.35
N PRO A 163 -3.81 2.06 -27.43
CA PRO A 163 -3.73 1.51 -28.80
C PRO A 163 -2.37 0.89 -29.09
N ALA A 164 -2.34 -0.26 -29.73
CA ALA A 164 -1.11 -1.00 -30.05
C ALA A 164 -0.07 -0.13 -30.80
N SER A 165 -0.55 0.78 -31.66
CA SER A 165 0.28 1.74 -32.40
C SER A 165 0.82 2.89 -31.54
N GLN A 166 0.38 3.04 -30.27
CA GLN A 166 0.67 4.20 -29.42
C GLN A 166 1.38 3.84 -28.11
N VAL A 167 1.85 2.62 -27.93
CA VAL A 167 2.54 2.18 -26.67
C VAL A 167 3.78 3.01 -26.31
N THR A 168 4.36 3.72 -27.29
CA THR A 168 5.53 4.61 -27.11
C THR A 168 5.17 6.09 -27.26
N ALA A 169 3.91 6.44 -27.48
CA ALA A 169 3.47 7.81 -27.67
C ALA A 169 3.62 8.65 -26.40
N ASP A 170 3.86 9.96 -26.55
CA ASP A 170 3.97 10.90 -25.42
C ASP A 170 2.66 11.09 -24.67
N GLN A 171 1.55 10.95 -25.39
CA GLN A 171 0.19 11.05 -24.86
C GLN A 171 -0.70 10.06 -25.63
N PRO A 172 -0.67 8.75 -25.28
CA PRO A 172 -1.51 7.78 -25.95
C PRO A 172 -2.98 7.99 -25.63
N LEU A 173 -3.86 7.53 -26.54
CA LEU A 173 -5.29 7.49 -26.28
C LEU A 173 -5.62 6.51 -25.16
N GLY A 174 -6.63 6.85 -24.35
CA GLY A 174 -7.20 5.97 -23.33
C GLY A 174 -8.66 5.65 -23.61
N SER A 175 -9.20 4.68 -22.87
CA SER A 175 -10.63 4.31 -22.88
C SER A 175 -11.37 4.79 -21.64
N GLY A 176 -10.67 5.45 -20.70
CA GLY A 176 -11.22 5.88 -19.43
C GLY A 176 -12.27 6.98 -19.50
N PRO A 177 -12.87 7.34 -18.34
CA PRO A 177 -13.93 8.35 -18.25
C PRO A 177 -13.51 9.77 -18.64
N TYR A 178 -12.21 10.06 -18.67
CA TYR A 178 -11.68 11.39 -19.00
C TYR A 178 -10.57 11.31 -20.04
N VAL A 179 -10.35 12.44 -20.70
CA VAL A 179 -9.27 12.68 -21.67
C VAL A 179 -8.51 13.95 -21.27
N VAL A 180 -7.22 14.02 -21.58
CA VAL A 180 -6.42 15.23 -21.39
C VAL A 180 -6.76 16.24 -22.46
N SER A 181 -7.30 17.41 -22.09
CA SER A 181 -7.57 18.52 -23.00
C SER A 181 -6.44 19.56 -22.99
N GLN A 182 -5.78 19.75 -21.85
CA GLN A 182 -4.62 20.63 -21.73
C GLN A 182 -3.63 20.06 -20.71
N PHE A 183 -2.33 20.20 -20.99
CA PHE A 183 -1.27 19.81 -20.09
C PHE A 183 -0.11 20.79 -20.16
N ILE A 184 0.27 21.35 -19.01
CA ILE A 184 1.49 22.14 -18.82
C ILE A 184 2.30 21.47 -17.71
N SER A 185 3.42 20.88 -18.13
CA SER A 185 4.30 20.13 -17.22
C SER A 185 4.74 20.98 -16.03
N GLY A 186 4.57 20.44 -14.83
CA GLY A 186 4.93 21.11 -13.56
C GLY A 186 3.97 22.22 -13.11
N ASP A 187 2.89 22.49 -13.84
CA ASP A 187 1.91 23.53 -13.50
C ASP A 187 0.51 22.92 -13.33
N PHE A 188 -0.14 22.54 -14.41
CA PHE A 188 -1.48 21.94 -14.33
C PHE A 188 -1.80 20.98 -15.48
N MET A 189 -2.85 20.18 -15.28
CA MET A 189 -3.48 19.34 -16.29
C MET A 189 -4.99 19.53 -16.24
N THR A 190 -5.63 19.72 -17.40
CA THR A 190 -7.08 19.75 -17.51
C THR A 190 -7.57 18.48 -18.19
N LEU A 191 -8.52 17.82 -17.54
CA LEU A 191 -9.21 16.63 -18.03
C LEU A 191 -10.64 17.00 -18.38
N GLU A 192 -11.14 16.47 -19.49
CA GLU A 192 -12.54 16.58 -19.91
C GLU A 192 -13.19 15.20 -19.98
N ALA A 193 -14.49 15.14 -19.74
CA ALA A 193 -15.23 13.89 -19.83
C ALA A 193 -15.11 13.28 -21.23
N ASN A 194 -14.76 12.00 -21.32
CA ASN A 194 -14.64 11.26 -22.56
C ASN A 194 -16.01 10.97 -23.16
N PRO A 195 -16.37 11.55 -24.34
CA PRO A 195 -17.68 11.34 -24.93
C PRO A 195 -17.91 9.90 -25.40
N ASN A 196 -16.83 9.14 -25.62
CA ASN A 196 -16.86 7.76 -26.10
C ASN A 196 -16.72 6.73 -24.99
N TRP A 197 -16.75 7.18 -23.71
CA TRP A 197 -16.69 6.25 -22.60
C TRP A 197 -17.92 5.33 -22.57
N TRP A 198 -17.70 4.04 -22.44
CA TRP A 198 -18.73 3.00 -22.57
C TRP A 198 -19.73 2.93 -21.39
N LYS A 199 -19.43 3.59 -20.26
CA LYS A 199 -20.36 3.75 -19.14
C LYS A 199 -21.11 5.07 -19.21
N SER A 200 -21.87 5.38 -18.15
CA SER A 200 -22.60 6.65 -18.04
C SER A 200 -21.67 7.84 -17.98
N GLN A 201 -22.00 8.88 -18.75
CA GLN A 201 -21.21 10.10 -18.78
C GLN A 201 -21.01 10.71 -17.38
N PRO A 202 -19.78 11.08 -16.96
CA PRO A 202 -19.51 11.70 -15.69
C PRO A 202 -20.32 12.97 -15.44
N TYR A 203 -20.81 13.20 -14.22
CA TYR A 203 -21.44 14.46 -13.84
C TYR A 203 -20.41 15.60 -13.84
N VAL A 204 -19.24 15.36 -13.23
CA VAL A 204 -18.09 16.28 -13.30
C VAL A 204 -17.52 16.22 -14.71
N ARG A 205 -17.75 17.27 -15.50
CA ARG A 205 -17.33 17.32 -16.92
C ARG A 205 -15.89 17.71 -17.10
N GLN A 206 -15.32 18.45 -16.14
CA GLN A 206 -13.96 18.94 -16.21
C GLN A 206 -13.26 18.81 -14.85
N ILE A 207 -12.04 18.31 -14.87
CA ILE A 207 -11.16 18.25 -13.71
C ILE A 207 -9.90 19.03 -14.04
N MET A 208 -9.58 20.06 -13.26
CA MET A 208 -8.28 20.72 -13.32
C MET A 208 -7.41 20.20 -12.19
N ILE A 209 -6.25 19.65 -12.50
CA ILE A 209 -5.26 19.14 -11.56
C ILE A 209 -4.13 20.16 -11.48
N SER A 210 -3.93 20.76 -10.32
CA SER A 210 -2.83 21.69 -10.04
C SER A 210 -1.70 20.96 -9.35
N PHE A 211 -0.47 21.08 -9.86
CA PHE A 211 0.72 20.43 -9.34
C PHE A 211 1.46 21.33 -8.34
N HIS A 212 1.93 20.75 -7.25
CA HIS A 212 2.61 21.44 -6.16
C HIS A 212 3.87 20.70 -5.73
N ASP A 213 4.97 21.39 -5.49
CA ASP A 213 6.27 20.78 -5.22
C ASP A 213 6.37 20.16 -3.82
N THR A 214 5.62 20.67 -2.84
CA THR A 214 5.73 20.26 -1.44
C THR A 214 4.37 19.94 -0.83
N PRO A 215 4.31 19.05 0.20
CA PRO A 215 3.09 18.82 0.96
C PRO A 215 2.49 20.10 1.55
N ARG A 216 3.33 21.07 1.91
CA ARG A 216 2.89 22.37 2.44
C ARG A 216 2.21 23.20 1.35
N SER A 217 2.78 23.29 0.16
CA SER A 217 2.18 24.06 -0.95
C SER A 217 0.87 23.46 -1.43
N VAL A 218 0.67 22.13 -1.32
CA VAL A 218 -0.62 21.47 -1.57
C VAL A 218 -1.68 22.02 -0.60
N ILE A 219 -1.38 22.02 0.71
CA ILE A 219 -2.31 22.48 1.75
C ILE A 219 -2.57 24.00 1.59
N ASP A 220 -1.52 24.80 1.34
CA ASP A 220 -1.64 26.25 1.12
C ASP A 220 -2.55 26.57 -0.06
N SER A 221 -2.50 25.77 -1.14
CA SER A 221 -3.39 25.97 -2.31
C SER A 221 -4.86 25.85 -1.93
N TYR A 222 -5.18 24.92 -1.03
CA TYR A 222 -6.52 24.75 -0.47
C TYR A 222 -6.88 25.91 0.48
N GLU A 223 -6.01 26.29 1.40
CA GLU A 223 -6.24 27.38 2.35
C GLU A 223 -6.50 28.72 1.65
N TYR A 224 -5.76 29.02 0.60
CA TYR A 224 -5.94 30.24 -0.21
C TYR A 224 -7.02 30.16 -1.27
N ASN A 225 -7.91 29.15 -1.23
CA ASN A 225 -9.02 28.96 -2.18
C ASN A 225 -8.59 28.87 -3.65
N ARG A 226 -7.42 28.33 -3.93
CA ARG A 226 -6.92 28.11 -5.30
C ARG A 226 -7.42 26.80 -5.89
N VAL A 227 -7.73 25.83 -5.03
CA VAL A 227 -8.27 24.52 -5.39
C VAL A 227 -9.45 24.14 -4.52
N ASP A 228 -10.31 23.26 -5.02
CA ASP A 228 -11.55 22.81 -4.34
C ASP A 228 -11.26 21.63 -3.41
N ALA A 229 -10.29 20.80 -3.76
CA ALA A 229 -9.89 19.64 -3.00
C ALA A 229 -8.38 19.40 -3.07
N VAL A 230 -7.83 18.77 -2.06
CA VAL A 230 -6.43 18.34 -2.02
C VAL A 230 -6.31 16.92 -1.48
N PHE A 231 -5.30 16.21 -1.98
CA PHE A 231 -4.86 14.92 -1.45
C PHE A 231 -3.51 15.10 -0.77
N THR A 232 -3.39 14.68 0.49
CA THR A 232 -2.16 14.86 1.25
C THR A 232 -1.90 13.68 2.19
N ARG A 233 -0.64 13.32 2.33
CA ARG A 233 -0.16 12.36 3.35
C ARG A 233 0.50 13.07 4.53
N SER A 234 0.52 14.41 4.49
CA SER A 234 1.09 15.21 5.58
C SER A 234 0.21 15.12 6.83
N ILE A 235 0.86 14.94 7.97
CA ILE A 235 0.21 15.00 9.29
C ILE A 235 -0.49 16.35 9.53
N ALA A 236 -0.02 17.43 8.89
CA ALA A 236 -0.69 18.73 8.92
C ALA A 236 -2.14 18.70 8.40
N GLY A 237 -2.49 17.70 7.57
CA GLY A 237 -3.87 17.45 7.15
C GLY A 237 -4.83 17.11 8.29
N ALA A 238 -4.33 16.66 9.44
CA ALA A 238 -5.16 16.28 10.58
C ALA A 238 -5.96 17.46 11.17
N GLN A 239 -5.50 18.69 11.06
CA GLN A 239 -6.18 19.89 11.52
C GLN A 239 -7.57 20.08 10.89
N TYR A 240 -7.81 19.51 9.71
CA TYR A 240 -9.10 19.62 9.01
C TYR A 240 -10.13 18.57 9.42
N LYS A 241 -9.75 17.55 10.21
CA LYS A 241 -10.67 16.51 10.67
C LYS A 241 -11.81 17.04 11.55
N THR A 242 -11.57 18.13 12.25
CA THR A 242 -12.52 18.76 13.18
C THR A 242 -13.06 20.10 12.69
N GLY A 243 -12.72 20.51 11.49
CA GLY A 243 -13.13 21.77 10.89
C GLY A 243 -14.61 21.77 10.49
N THR A 244 -15.28 22.94 10.61
CA THR A 244 -16.69 23.11 10.20
C THR A 244 -16.85 23.56 8.74
N LEU A 245 -15.75 23.97 8.09
CA LEU A 245 -15.73 24.52 6.73
C LEU A 245 -15.13 23.58 5.70
N SER A 246 -14.71 22.39 6.12
CA SER A 246 -14.07 21.41 5.26
C SER A 246 -14.55 20.01 5.63
N VAL A 247 -14.67 19.15 4.63
CA VAL A 247 -14.81 17.72 4.82
C VAL A 247 -13.41 17.11 4.71
N SER A 248 -13.02 16.32 5.70
CA SER A 248 -11.76 15.56 5.66
C SER A 248 -12.07 14.07 5.77
N MET A 249 -11.60 13.31 4.79
CA MET A 249 -11.76 11.86 4.75
C MET A 249 -10.39 11.20 4.66
N SER A 250 -10.17 10.21 5.50
CA SER A 250 -8.93 9.41 5.41
C SER A 250 -9.04 8.40 4.27
N TYR A 251 -7.94 8.21 3.52
CA TYR A 251 -7.83 7.18 2.52
C TYR A 251 -6.69 6.19 2.83
N ARG A 252 -6.83 4.98 2.33
CA ARG A 252 -5.85 3.89 2.51
C ARG A 252 -4.57 4.18 1.75
N THR A 253 -3.42 4.00 2.43
CA THR A 253 -2.12 3.98 1.75
C THR A 253 -1.51 2.58 1.79
N SER A 254 -0.53 2.32 0.95
CA SER A 254 0.24 1.08 0.94
C SER A 254 1.29 1.00 2.06
N GLN A 255 1.53 2.08 2.79
CA GLN A 255 2.65 2.22 3.72
C GLN A 255 2.37 1.54 5.06
N LEU A 256 2.90 0.33 5.22
CA LEU A 256 2.86 -0.45 6.46
C LEU A 256 4.09 -0.15 7.32
N GLU A 257 3.88 0.27 8.56
CA GLU A 257 4.93 0.43 9.57
C GLU A 257 5.05 -0.83 10.42
N CYS A 258 6.28 -1.32 10.57
CA CYS A 258 6.61 -2.53 11.32
C CYS A 258 7.70 -2.27 12.34
N LEU A 259 7.58 -2.88 13.52
CA LEU A 259 8.68 -3.05 14.45
C LEU A 259 9.36 -4.39 14.17
N PHE A 260 10.50 -4.35 13.50
CA PHE A 260 11.32 -5.54 13.30
C PHE A 260 12.07 -5.88 14.58
N MET A 261 12.03 -7.16 14.92
CA MET A 261 12.74 -7.78 16.02
C MET A 261 13.74 -8.78 15.43
N ASN A 262 15.02 -8.66 15.75
CA ASN A 262 16.04 -9.54 15.19
C ASN A 262 15.92 -10.96 15.78
N ASN A 263 15.36 -11.89 15.03
CA ASN A 263 15.16 -13.27 15.47
C ASN A 263 16.48 -14.05 15.69
N SER A 264 17.63 -13.48 15.36
CA SER A 264 18.95 -14.07 15.64
C SER A 264 19.60 -13.50 16.90
N ALA A 265 19.02 -12.47 17.52
CA ALA A 265 19.53 -11.90 18.77
C ALA A 265 19.16 -12.80 19.96
N SER A 266 20.13 -13.08 20.83
CA SER A 266 19.96 -13.99 21.98
C SER A 266 18.97 -13.47 23.02
N GLU A 267 18.77 -12.15 23.08
CA GLU A 267 17.82 -11.47 23.96
C GLU A 267 16.38 -11.58 23.48
N LEU A 268 16.17 -11.68 22.16
CA LEU A 268 14.86 -11.66 21.52
C LEU A 268 14.31 -13.08 21.27
N THR A 269 14.26 -13.88 22.36
CA THR A 269 13.60 -15.20 22.31
C THR A 269 12.12 -15.07 21.91
N PRO A 270 11.44 -16.15 21.49
CA PRO A 270 10.00 -16.09 21.17
C PRO A 270 9.15 -15.49 22.32
N GLU A 271 9.49 -15.80 23.58
CA GLU A 271 8.80 -15.28 24.76
C GLU A 271 8.97 -13.75 24.87
N VAL A 272 10.21 -13.25 24.71
CA VAL A 272 10.50 -11.81 24.75
C VAL A 272 9.79 -11.07 23.59
N ARG A 273 9.79 -11.64 22.37
CA ARG A 273 9.08 -11.03 21.25
C ARG A 273 7.56 -10.96 21.49
N ARG A 274 6.99 -12.02 22.07
CA ARG A 274 5.56 -12.03 22.47
C ARG A 274 5.30 -11.05 23.62
N ALA A 275 6.21 -10.92 24.58
CA ALA A 275 6.10 -9.91 25.62
C ALA A 275 6.06 -8.49 25.03
N ILE A 276 6.98 -8.14 24.12
CA ILE A 276 7.01 -6.87 23.42
C ILE A 276 5.65 -6.58 22.76
N ARG A 277 5.03 -7.58 22.11
CA ARG A 277 3.70 -7.44 21.49
C ARG A 277 2.60 -7.06 22.49
N TYR A 278 2.64 -7.62 23.71
CA TYR A 278 1.66 -7.30 24.76
C TYR A 278 1.84 -5.92 25.39
N VAL A 279 3.02 -5.29 25.22
CA VAL A 279 3.32 -3.97 25.79
C VAL A 279 2.89 -2.83 24.87
N ILE A 280 3.08 -2.98 23.56
CA ILE A 280 2.95 -1.86 22.63
C ILE A 280 1.49 -1.52 22.33
N ASP A 281 1.06 -0.36 22.82
CA ASP A 281 -0.24 0.26 22.53
C ASP A 281 -0.14 1.08 21.24
N ARG A 282 -0.50 0.44 20.14
CA ARG A 282 -0.53 1.07 18.81
C ARG A 282 -1.49 2.24 18.72
N GLN A 283 -2.65 2.16 19.41
CA GLN A 283 -3.66 3.22 19.37
C GLN A 283 -3.16 4.51 20.02
N LYS A 284 -2.37 4.42 21.09
CA LYS A 284 -1.70 5.59 21.68
C LYS A 284 -0.70 6.22 20.72
N ILE A 285 0.08 5.43 20.00
CA ILE A 285 1.02 5.93 18.99
C ILE A 285 0.25 6.64 17.87
N ILE A 286 -0.79 6.02 17.35
CA ILE A 286 -1.63 6.60 16.29
C ILE A 286 -2.24 7.92 16.73
N THR A 287 -2.79 7.99 17.94
CA THR A 287 -3.47 9.18 18.45
C THR A 287 -2.47 10.31 18.72
N ASN A 288 -1.37 10.01 19.42
CA ASN A 288 -0.49 11.06 19.95
C ASN A 288 0.56 11.51 18.95
N VAL A 289 1.02 10.61 18.08
CA VAL A 289 2.10 10.90 17.12
C VAL A 289 1.53 11.19 15.73
N TYR A 290 0.59 10.37 15.26
CA TYR A 290 0.03 10.49 13.91
C TYR A 290 -1.27 11.28 13.85
N SER A 291 -1.74 11.86 14.96
CA SER A 291 -3.01 12.61 15.03
C SER A 291 -4.21 11.83 14.47
N GLY A 292 -4.18 10.50 14.63
CA GLY A 292 -5.20 9.60 14.12
C GLY A 292 -5.12 9.33 12.60
N LEU A 293 -4.01 9.67 11.93
CA LEU A 293 -3.79 9.43 10.50
C LEU A 293 -3.07 8.09 10.26
N ALA A 294 -3.54 7.05 10.91
CA ALA A 294 -3.10 5.68 10.68
C ALA A 294 -4.20 4.70 11.11
N VAL A 295 -4.12 3.46 10.63
CA VAL A 295 -5.02 2.35 10.98
C VAL A 295 -4.16 1.24 11.57
N ALA A 296 -4.43 0.87 12.84
CA ALA A 296 -3.71 -0.20 13.50
C ALA A 296 -3.89 -1.55 12.78
N THR A 297 -2.84 -2.36 12.74
CA THR A 297 -2.90 -3.71 12.21
C THR A 297 -1.99 -4.65 13.00
N ASN A 298 -2.38 -5.92 13.11
CA ASN A 298 -1.55 -7.00 13.66
C ASN A 298 -0.88 -7.85 12.57
N PHE A 299 -1.35 -7.74 11.33
CA PHE A 299 -0.91 -8.56 10.21
C PHE A 299 -0.50 -7.69 9.02
N PRO A 300 0.34 -8.21 8.09
CA PRO A 300 0.78 -7.45 6.92
C PRO A 300 -0.31 -7.35 5.84
N PHE A 301 -1.56 -7.12 6.27
CA PHE A 301 -2.74 -6.92 5.42
C PHE A 301 -3.54 -5.74 5.95
N TYR A 302 -4.30 -5.09 5.06
CA TYR A 302 -5.13 -3.96 5.48
C TYR A 302 -6.39 -4.47 6.22
N PRO A 303 -6.66 -4.01 7.46
CA PRO A 303 -7.86 -4.38 8.21
C PRO A 303 -9.15 -4.04 7.47
N GLY A 304 -10.19 -4.86 7.66
CA GLY A 304 -11.47 -4.70 7.00
C GLY A 304 -11.51 -5.25 5.56
N THR A 305 -10.45 -5.92 5.09
CA THR A 305 -10.44 -6.58 3.79
C THR A 305 -10.69 -8.10 3.94
N TRP A 306 -11.07 -8.75 2.84
CA TRP A 306 -11.27 -10.21 2.83
C TRP A 306 -10.02 -11.02 3.22
N MET A 307 -8.85 -10.41 3.12
CA MET A 307 -7.55 -11.00 3.43
C MET A 307 -7.22 -11.00 4.93
N TYR A 308 -7.94 -10.23 5.73
CA TYR A 308 -7.61 -9.98 7.13
C TYR A 308 -8.35 -10.93 8.07
N ASN A 309 -7.68 -11.39 9.12
CA ASN A 309 -8.26 -12.27 10.14
C ASN A 309 -8.73 -11.45 11.35
N GLU A 310 -9.92 -10.83 11.23
CA GLU A 310 -10.52 -10.02 12.28
C GLU A 310 -10.74 -10.78 13.59
N GLY A 311 -11.09 -12.08 13.49
CA GLY A 311 -11.33 -12.93 14.65
C GLY A 311 -10.07 -13.17 15.48
N LEU A 312 -8.92 -13.29 14.81
CA LEU A 312 -7.62 -13.41 15.48
C LEU A 312 -7.11 -12.05 15.96
N ASP A 313 -7.31 -10.99 15.16
CA ASP A 313 -6.91 -9.63 15.49
C ASP A 313 -7.48 -9.15 16.83
N SER A 314 -8.75 -9.42 17.07
CA SER A 314 -9.45 -9.03 18.30
C SER A 314 -8.85 -9.63 19.59
N GLN A 315 -7.98 -10.63 19.50
CA GLN A 315 -7.31 -11.27 20.63
C GLN A 315 -6.04 -10.52 21.07
N PHE A 316 -5.55 -9.57 20.25
CA PHE A 316 -4.33 -8.82 20.55
C PHE A 316 -4.66 -7.55 21.34
N VAL A 317 -4.63 -7.67 22.65
CA VAL A 317 -4.82 -6.57 23.59
C VAL A 317 -3.55 -6.29 24.37
N VAL A 318 -3.33 -5.04 24.76
CA VAL A 318 -2.26 -4.66 25.68
C VAL A 318 -2.46 -5.34 27.02
N ASN A 319 -1.45 -6.06 27.51
CA ASN A 319 -1.48 -6.77 28.79
C ASN A 319 -0.08 -6.80 29.42
N LEU A 320 0.20 -5.83 30.27
CA LEU A 320 1.52 -5.68 30.91
C LEU A 320 1.86 -6.84 31.86
N ASP A 321 0.85 -7.45 32.48
CA ASP A 321 1.08 -8.56 33.42
C ASP A 321 1.47 -9.82 32.66
N GLU A 322 0.82 -10.10 31.52
CA GLU A 322 1.22 -11.20 30.65
C GLU A 322 2.62 -10.95 30.06
N ALA A 323 2.94 -9.72 29.71
CA ALA A 323 4.28 -9.35 29.24
C ALA A 323 5.35 -9.66 30.31
N ARG A 324 5.11 -9.28 31.58
CA ARG A 324 6.00 -9.57 32.69
C ARG A 324 6.15 -11.09 32.93
N ASN A 325 5.04 -11.83 32.85
CA ASN A 325 5.06 -13.28 32.97
C ASN A 325 5.95 -13.95 31.90
N LEU A 326 5.82 -13.52 30.64
CA LEU A 326 6.65 -14.03 29.54
C LEU A 326 8.11 -13.66 29.70
N LEU A 327 8.42 -12.46 30.18
CA LEU A 327 9.79 -12.03 30.45
C LEU A 327 10.43 -12.87 31.60
N ALA A 328 9.67 -13.11 32.67
CA ALA A 328 10.11 -13.98 33.78
C ALA A 328 10.31 -15.43 33.28
N GLN A 329 9.43 -15.99 32.44
CA GLN A 329 9.63 -17.31 31.84
C GLN A 329 10.88 -17.38 30.95
N ALA A 330 11.28 -16.26 30.33
CA ALA A 330 12.52 -16.14 29.56
C ALA A 330 13.76 -15.92 30.44
N GLY A 331 13.60 -15.91 31.80
CA GLY A 331 14.67 -15.75 32.76
C GLY A 331 15.13 -14.31 32.98
N TRP A 332 14.27 -13.33 32.70
CA TRP A 332 14.54 -11.91 32.91
C TRP A 332 13.84 -11.43 34.19
N GLU A 333 14.57 -10.80 35.08
CA GLU A 333 14.08 -10.21 36.34
C GLU A 333 14.92 -8.97 36.69
N ASP A 334 14.38 -8.03 37.45
CA ASP A 334 15.12 -6.86 37.96
C ASP A 334 15.77 -7.23 39.28
N SER A 335 16.99 -7.79 39.24
CA SER A 335 17.65 -8.36 40.40
C SER A 335 18.31 -7.31 41.31
N ASP A 336 18.52 -6.09 40.81
CA ASP A 336 19.18 -4.98 41.50
C ASP A 336 18.28 -3.74 41.71
N ASP A 337 16.97 -3.87 41.46
CA ASP A 337 15.95 -2.81 41.59
C ASP A 337 16.28 -1.51 40.86
N ASN A 338 16.97 -1.61 39.70
CA ASN A 338 17.32 -0.45 38.89
C ASN A 338 16.27 -0.11 37.79
N GLY A 339 15.17 -0.87 37.71
CA GLY A 339 14.10 -0.72 36.78
C GLY A 339 14.38 -1.31 35.38
N VAL A 340 15.49 -1.99 35.18
CA VAL A 340 15.87 -2.69 33.96
C VAL A 340 16.06 -4.16 34.25
N LEU A 341 15.33 -5.01 33.51
CA LEU A 341 15.45 -6.45 33.65
C LEU A 341 16.87 -6.93 33.32
N ASP A 342 17.35 -7.88 34.10
CA ASP A 342 18.64 -8.52 33.90
C ASP A 342 18.54 -10.04 34.01
N ARG A 343 19.59 -10.75 33.64
CA ARG A 343 19.76 -12.18 33.84
C ARG A 343 21.22 -12.55 33.96
N LEU A 344 21.50 -13.62 34.70
CA LEU A 344 22.83 -14.23 34.73
C LEU A 344 23.07 -14.99 33.42
N THR A 345 24.22 -14.75 32.83
CA THR A 345 24.71 -15.56 31.69
C THR A 345 25.30 -16.87 32.21
N ASN A 346 25.52 -17.83 31.31
CA ASN A 346 26.22 -19.10 31.65
C ASN A 346 27.65 -18.87 32.17
N GLU A 347 28.22 -17.70 31.92
CA GLU A 347 29.56 -17.30 32.34
C GLU A 347 29.54 -16.58 33.72
N GLY A 348 28.35 -16.41 34.31
CA GLY A 348 28.15 -15.78 35.62
C GLY A 348 28.16 -14.25 35.58
N GLU A 349 28.05 -13.64 34.39
CA GLU A 349 27.93 -12.20 34.22
C GLU A 349 26.47 -11.77 34.26
N THR A 350 26.18 -10.63 34.89
CA THR A 350 24.83 -10.00 34.79
C THR A 350 24.70 -9.26 33.48
N ARG A 351 23.64 -9.57 32.72
CA ARG A 351 23.35 -8.94 31.46
C ARG A 351 21.97 -8.27 31.49
N ASN A 352 21.95 -6.95 31.34
CA ASN A 352 20.73 -6.16 31.31
C ASN A 352 20.01 -6.31 29.96
N LEU A 353 18.66 -6.30 29.99
CA LEU A 353 17.82 -6.30 28.78
C LEU A 353 17.76 -4.88 28.17
N ARG A 354 18.85 -4.54 27.47
CA ARG A 354 19.01 -3.28 26.75
C ARG A 354 19.08 -3.55 25.26
N LEU A 355 18.14 -2.96 24.50
CA LEU A 355 17.97 -3.20 23.08
C LEU A 355 18.39 -1.97 22.28
N ARG A 356 19.18 -2.17 21.23
CA ARG A 356 19.49 -1.14 20.24
C ARG A 356 18.28 -1.02 19.32
N PHE A 357 17.74 0.18 19.23
CA PHE A 357 16.54 0.45 18.45
C PHE A 357 16.84 1.50 17.37
N TYR A 358 16.89 1.06 16.11
CA TYR A 358 17.19 1.94 14.97
C TYR A 358 15.91 2.42 14.29
N VAL A 359 15.95 3.70 13.87
CA VAL A 359 14.89 4.34 13.11
C VAL A 359 15.51 5.22 12.03
N TYR A 360 14.94 5.24 10.83
CA TYR A 360 15.41 6.17 9.80
C TYR A 360 14.72 7.52 9.92
N GLU A 361 15.51 8.59 9.69
CA GLU A 361 15.04 9.97 9.65
C GLU A 361 14.13 10.18 8.44
N GLU A 362 12.98 10.81 8.66
CA GLU A 362 12.15 11.33 7.57
C GLU A 362 12.54 12.79 7.28
N PRO A 363 12.65 13.18 6.00
CA PRO A 363 12.83 14.58 5.66
C PRO A 363 11.68 15.42 6.22
N ASP A 364 12.00 16.54 6.83
CA ASP A 364 11.07 17.59 7.27
C ASP A 364 10.08 17.20 8.38
N ASN A 365 10.23 16.04 9.04
CA ASN A 365 9.43 15.70 10.21
C ASN A 365 10.09 14.65 11.12
N ASP A 366 9.76 14.68 12.40
CA ASP A 366 10.30 13.78 13.44
C ASP A 366 9.29 12.69 13.85
N VAL A 367 8.19 12.55 13.14
CA VAL A 367 7.05 11.69 13.51
C VAL A 367 7.49 10.24 13.76
N ARG A 368 8.38 9.72 12.93
CA ARG A 368 8.90 8.36 13.08
C ARG A 368 9.80 8.21 14.31
N LEU A 369 10.64 9.21 14.60
CA LEU A 369 11.47 9.23 15.80
C LEU A 369 10.59 9.35 17.06
N GLU A 370 9.56 10.17 17.04
CA GLU A 370 8.58 10.28 18.13
C GLU A 370 7.87 8.94 18.37
N ALA A 371 7.47 8.23 17.31
CA ALA A 371 6.88 6.90 17.42
C ALA A 371 7.85 5.89 18.06
N ALA A 372 9.13 5.89 17.66
CA ALA A 372 10.14 5.01 18.23
C ALA A 372 10.40 5.33 19.71
N ASN A 373 10.47 6.60 20.10
CA ASN A 373 10.61 7.02 21.49
C ASN A 373 9.41 6.58 22.33
N MET A 374 8.18 6.73 21.83
CA MET A 374 7.00 6.27 22.53
C MET A 374 6.97 4.73 22.69
N ILE A 375 7.44 3.98 21.69
CA ILE A 375 7.60 2.52 21.81
C ILE A 375 8.63 2.20 22.92
N ALA A 376 9.76 2.89 22.98
CA ALA A 376 10.78 2.71 23.99
C ALA A 376 10.24 3.01 25.40
N GLU A 377 9.45 4.08 25.57
CA GLU A 377 8.78 4.42 26.83
C GLU A 377 7.79 3.34 27.28
N GLN A 378 7.03 2.77 26.34
CA GLN A 378 6.11 1.68 26.64
C GLN A 378 6.87 0.42 27.09
N LEU A 379 7.96 0.06 26.41
CA LEU A 379 8.80 -1.08 26.75
C LEU A 379 9.46 -0.93 28.13
N ALA A 380 9.84 0.29 28.52
CA ALA A 380 10.39 0.58 29.84
C ALA A 380 9.42 0.26 30.99
N GLN A 381 8.09 0.26 30.79
CA GLN A 381 7.09 -0.08 31.81
C GLN A 381 7.18 -1.54 32.28
N VAL A 382 7.84 -2.38 31.52
CA VAL A 382 8.09 -3.80 31.86
C VAL A 382 9.57 -4.11 32.02
N GLY A 383 10.43 -3.08 32.16
CA GLY A 383 11.86 -3.25 32.42
C GLY A 383 12.72 -3.51 31.16
N ILE A 384 12.19 -3.32 29.94
CA ILE A 384 12.99 -3.41 28.71
C ILE A 384 13.53 -2.01 28.40
N ALA A 385 14.84 -1.80 28.51
CA ALA A 385 15.48 -0.53 28.13
C ALA A 385 15.80 -0.50 26.63
N CYS A 386 15.55 0.62 25.97
CA CYS A 386 15.88 0.81 24.57
C CYS A 386 16.81 2.01 24.35
N SER A 387 17.82 1.86 23.50
CA SER A 387 18.64 2.95 22.99
C SER A 387 18.15 3.29 21.59
N VAL A 388 17.31 4.33 21.47
CA VAL A 388 16.77 4.80 20.18
C VAL A 388 17.84 5.63 19.48
N GLU A 389 18.14 5.29 18.23
CA GLU A 389 19.10 6.01 17.40
C GLU A 389 18.48 6.24 16.01
N ALA A 390 18.32 7.54 15.67
CA ALA A 390 17.88 7.97 14.33
C ALA A 390 19.08 8.10 13.40
N MET A 391 18.94 7.63 12.18
CA MET A 391 19.99 7.70 11.16
C MET A 391 19.39 7.73 9.74
N THR A 392 20.22 8.00 8.74
CA THR A 392 19.76 7.96 7.34
C THR A 392 19.21 6.59 6.95
N MET A 393 18.26 6.56 6.02
CA MET A 393 17.67 5.29 5.52
C MET A 393 18.74 4.31 5.02
N ALA A 394 19.81 4.82 4.36
CA ALA A 394 20.92 3.98 3.89
C ALA A 394 21.64 3.29 5.05
N ASN A 395 21.91 4.02 6.14
CA ASN A 395 22.58 3.48 7.33
C ASN A 395 21.70 2.45 8.05
N VAL A 396 20.40 2.72 8.21
CA VAL A 396 19.46 1.71 8.76
C VAL A 396 19.49 0.45 7.91
N HIS A 397 19.42 0.59 6.58
CA HIS A 397 19.44 -0.55 5.66
C HIS A 397 20.72 -1.39 5.80
N GLU A 398 21.89 -0.76 5.94
CA GLU A 398 23.16 -1.47 6.19
C GLU A 398 23.13 -2.22 7.54
N LYS A 399 22.59 -1.62 8.61
CA LYS A 399 22.40 -2.31 9.90
C LYS A 399 21.49 -3.52 9.78
N LEU A 400 20.37 -3.39 9.05
CA LEU A 400 19.42 -4.48 8.80
C LEU A 400 20.07 -5.62 8.00
N LYS A 401 20.77 -5.32 6.91
CA LYS A 401 21.51 -6.30 6.10
C LYS A 401 22.57 -7.03 6.91
N ALA A 402 23.33 -6.32 7.71
CA ALA A 402 24.34 -6.91 8.58
C ALA A 402 23.75 -7.73 9.73
N GLY A 403 22.47 -7.53 10.11
CA GLY A 403 21.86 -8.08 11.32
C GLY A 403 22.40 -7.45 12.60
N SER A 404 22.94 -6.23 12.51
CA SER A 404 23.53 -5.48 13.63
C SER A 404 22.50 -4.57 14.28
N PHE A 405 21.37 -5.09 14.68
CA PHE A 405 20.28 -4.40 15.36
C PHE A 405 19.56 -5.38 16.29
N ASP A 406 18.80 -4.86 17.24
CA ASP A 406 17.89 -5.64 18.07
C ASP A 406 16.45 -5.32 17.66
N LEU A 407 16.09 -4.02 17.66
CA LEU A 407 14.82 -3.49 17.14
C LEU A 407 15.08 -2.52 16.00
N ALA A 408 14.15 -2.46 15.06
CA ALA A 408 14.14 -1.43 14.03
C ALA A 408 12.70 -1.04 13.63
N LEU A 409 12.41 0.25 13.59
CA LEU A 409 11.15 0.76 13.03
C LEU A 409 11.33 0.95 11.52
N VAL A 410 10.64 0.13 10.75
CA VAL A 410 10.78 0.06 9.30
C VAL A 410 9.43 0.20 8.61
N SER A 411 9.46 0.63 7.36
CA SER A 411 8.27 0.81 6.53
C SER A 411 8.38 0.01 5.24
N PHE A 412 7.26 -0.56 4.81
CA PHE A 412 7.14 -1.25 3.54
C PHE A 412 5.97 -0.67 2.74
N SER A 413 6.17 -0.48 1.45
CA SER A 413 5.06 -0.29 0.53
C SER A 413 4.48 -1.66 0.21
N MET A 414 3.29 -1.92 0.73
CA MET A 414 2.60 -3.19 0.53
C MET A 414 1.83 -3.14 -0.78
N ASP A 415 1.97 -4.18 -1.57
CA ASP A 415 1.20 -4.37 -2.77
C ASP A 415 -0.26 -4.73 -2.44
N VAL A 416 -1.19 -4.45 -3.35
CA VAL A 416 -2.58 -4.95 -3.25
C VAL A 416 -2.65 -6.47 -3.44
N ALA A 417 -1.65 -7.07 -4.10
CA ALA A 417 -1.51 -8.52 -4.21
C ALA A 417 -1.14 -9.13 -2.85
N PRO A 418 -1.93 -10.04 -2.32
CA PRO A 418 -1.83 -10.48 -0.94
C PRO A 418 -0.75 -11.58 -0.73
N ASP A 419 0.51 -11.34 -1.08
CA ASP A 419 1.61 -12.28 -0.80
C ASP A 419 2.60 -11.74 0.26
N PRO A 420 2.50 -12.18 1.52
CA PRO A 420 3.42 -11.76 2.56
C PRO A 420 4.77 -12.49 2.50
N GLY A 421 4.98 -13.38 1.55
CA GLY A 421 6.18 -14.22 1.46
C GLY A 421 7.48 -13.43 1.35
N PHE A 422 7.46 -12.21 0.81
CA PHE A 422 8.66 -11.37 0.74
C PHE A 422 9.18 -10.95 2.13
N LEU A 423 8.27 -10.84 3.14
CA LEU A 423 8.62 -10.55 4.53
C LEU A 423 8.90 -11.81 5.35
N LEU A 424 8.23 -12.92 5.05
CA LEU A 424 8.14 -14.09 5.93
C LEU A 424 9.02 -15.27 5.50
N MET A 425 9.34 -15.39 4.21
CA MET A 425 10.16 -16.51 3.73
C MET A 425 11.66 -16.21 3.88
N ARG A 426 12.40 -17.23 4.32
CA ARG A 426 13.85 -17.14 4.49
C ARG A 426 14.54 -16.73 3.19
N GLY A 427 15.42 -15.72 3.27
CA GLY A 427 16.26 -15.26 2.15
C GLY A 427 15.55 -14.32 1.18
N ASN A 428 14.30 -13.97 1.41
CA ASN A 428 13.60 -12.97 0.62
C ASN A 428 14.00 -11.54 1.04
N SER A 429 13.84 -10.59 0.12
CA SER A 429 14.37 -9.24 0.20
C SER A 429 13.86 -8.42 1.38
N GLY A 430 12.66 -8.70 1.87
CA GLY A 430 12.06 -8.01 3.02
C GLY A 430 12.32 -8.68 4.37
N ASN A 431 12.85 -9.91 4.41
CA ASN A 431 13.07 -10.66 5.65
C ASN A 431 14.38 -10.25 6.35
N TYR A 432 14.54 -8.96 6.65
CA TYR A 432 15.69 -8.46 7.42
C TYR A 432 15.66 -8.85 8.90
N ASN A 433 14.47 -9.20 9.45
CA ASN A 433 14.30 -9.63 10.83
C ASN A 433 14.89 -11.02 11.13
N ARG A 434 15.45 -11.70 10.12
CA ARG A 434 16.10 -13.02 10.26
C ARG A 434 15.17 -14.16 10.68
N TYR A 435 13.87 -14.00 10.46
CA TYR A 435 12.90 -15.07 10.74
C TYR A 435 13.15 -16.30 9.87
N LYS A 436 13.03 -17.48 10.47
CA LYS A 436 13.23 -18.78 9.82
C LYS A 436 12.16 -19.74 10.32
N SER A 437 11.27 -20.15 9.42
CA SER A 437 10.25 -21.17 9.69
C SER A 437 9.99 -21.93 8.39
N ASP A 438 10.26 -23.24 8.41
CA ASP A 438 9.97 -24.09 7.27
C ASP A 438 8.45 -24.19 7.07
N LYS A 439 7.68 -24.29 8.17
CA LYS A 439 6.21 -24.30 8.15
C LYS A 439 5.64 -23.04 7.48
N MET A 440 6.17 -21.86 7.82
CA MET A 440 5.77 -20.60 7.17
C MET A 440 6.12 -20.58 5.69
N THR A 441 7.31 -21.06 5.34
CA THR A 441 7.75 -21.17 3.94
C THR A 441 6.82 -22.10 3.14
N ASP A 442 6.43 -23.25 3.70
CA ASP A 442 5.51 -24.19 3.06
C ASP A 442 4.09 -23.60 2.90
N LEU A 443 3.61 -22.85 3.88
CA LEU A 443 2.33 -22.13 3.78
C LEU A 443 2.36 -21.07 2.68
N CYS A 444 3.42 -20.25 2.60
CA CYS A 444 3.58 -19.26 1.52
C CYS A 444 3.66 -19.94 0.14
N HIS A 445 4.37 -21.06 0.02
CA HIS A 445 4.40 -21.84 -1.23
C HIS A 445 3.02 -22.45 -1.57
N SER A 446 2.25 -22.85 -0.57
CA SER A 446 0.89 -23.38 -0.78
C SER A 446 -0.07 -22.27 -1.20
N LEU A 447 0.01 -21.08 -0.57
CA LEU A 447 -0.72 -19.88 -0.97
C LEU A 447 -0.55 -19.58 -2.45
N ARG A 448 0.69 -19.62 -2.95
CA ARG A 448 1.02 -19.33 -4.35
C ARG A 448 0.45 -20.32 -5.36
N LYS A 449 -0.03 -21.48 -4.91
CA LYS A 449 -0.65 -22.52 -5.77
C LYS A 449 -2.17 -22.40 -5.85
N GLU A 450 -2.78 -21.63 -4.97
CA GLU A 450 -4.22 -21.47 -4.96
C GLU A 450 -4.70 -20.70 -6.20
N THR A 451 -5.80 -21.13 -6.77
CA THR A 451 -6.38 -20.55 -8.00
C THR A 451 -7.73 -19.89 -7.74
N THR A 452 -8.28 -20.06 -6.55
CA THR A 452 -9.56 -19.50 -6.13
C THR A 452 -9.38 -18.54 -4.96
N GLN A 453 -10.26 -17.56 -4.85
CA GLN A 453 -10.28 -16.61 -3.74
C GLN A 453 -10.43 -17.32 -2.39
N GLU A 454 -11.31 -18.30 -2.29
CA GLU A 454 -11.57 -19.03 -1.03
C GLU A 454 -10.36 -19.85 -0.60
N GLY A 455 -9.74 -20.63 -1.51
CA GLY A 455 -8.52 -21.37 -1.21
C GLY A 455 -7.38 -20.43 -0.79
N TYR A 456 -7.24 -19.31 -1.49
CA TYR A 456 -6.25 -18.28 -1.17
C TYR A 456 -6.50 -17.68 0.22
N ARG A 457 -7.76 -17.31 0.52
CA ARG A 457 -8.19 -16.80 1.83
C ARG A 457 -7.86 -17.79 2.96
N GLN A 458 -8.17 -19.07 2.77
CA GLN A 458 -7.87 -20.10 3.78
C GLN A 458 -6.36 -20.12 4.12
N ARG A 459 -5.49 -20.08 3.11
CA ARG A 459 -4.03 -20.03 3.33
C ARG A 459 -3.58 -18.77 4.04
N LEU A 460 -4.17 -17.62 3.70
CA LEU A 460 -3.89 -16.37 4.40
C LEU A 460 -4.25 -16.44 5.89
N MET A 461 -5.38 -17.09 6.24
CA MET A 461 -5.76 -17.29 7.64
C MET A 461 -4.78 -18.21 8.39
N GLU A 462 -4.29 -19.26 7.75
CA GLU A 462 -3.27 -20.16 8.31
C GLU A 462 -1.93 -19.44 8.51
N ILE A 463 -1.50 -18.62 7.56
CA ILE A 463 -0.30 -17.77 7.65
C ILE A 463 -0.41 -16.78 8.81
N GLN A 464 -1.54 -16.09 8.95
CA GLN A 464 -1.75 -15.13 10.05
C GLN A 464 -1.78 -15.83 11.42
N SER A 465 -2.34 -17.03 11.50
CA SER A 465 -2.32 -17.82 12.74
C SER A 465 -0.90 -18.18 13.16
N LEU A 466 -0.08 -18.66 12.22
CA LEU A 466 1.32 -18.98 12.50
C LEU A 466 2.16 -17.73 12.78
N PHE A 467 1.88 -16.61 12.08
CA PHE A 467 2.52 -15.32 12.36
C PHE A 467 2.25 -14.85 13.78
N ALA A 468 1.01 -15.02 14.25
CA ALA A 468 0.62 -14.69 15.61
C ALA A 468 1.32 -15.56 16.66
N GLU A 469 1.49 -16.86 16.39
CA GLU A 469 2.19 -17.82 17.25
C GLU A 469 3.70 -17.52 17.34
N ASP A 470 4.36 -17.38 16.19
CA ASP A 470 5.80 -17.19 16.09
C ASP A 470 6.27 -15.78 16.45
N CYS A 471 5.40 -14.78 16.26
CA CYS A 471 5.68 -13.35 16.47
C CYS A 471 7.03 -12.90 15.90
N PRO A 472 7.29 -13.06 14.59
CA PRO A 472 8.60 -12.77 14.01
C PRO A 472 8.95 -11.28 14.04
N PHE A 473 7.95 -10.43 13.91
CA PHE A 473 7.97 -8.98 14.04
C PHE A 473 6.56 -8.49 14.35
N MET A 474 6.40 -7.20 14.63
CA MET A 474 5.07 -6.60 14.79
C MET A 474 4.73 -5.76 13.58
N CYS A 475 3.54 -5.97 13.02
CA CYS A 475 2.87 -4.93 12.24
C CYS A 475 2.28 -3.92 13.22
N LEU A 476 2.47 -2.63 12.97
CA LEU A 476 2.00 -1.58 13.86
C LEU A 476 0.74 -0.91 13.30
N TYR A 477 0.86 -0.31 12.14
CA TYR A 477 -0.23 0.41 11.49
C TYR A 477 0.08 0.69 10.01
N TYR A 478 -0.97 0.85 9.23
CA TYR A 478 -0.90 1.51 7.93
C TYR A 478 -1.07 3.01 8.11
N ARG A 479 -0.17 3.80 7.55
CA ARG A 479 -0.36 5.26 7.47
C ARG A 479 -1.54 5.54 6.53
N THR A 480 -2.29 6.62 6.79
CA THR A 480 -3.37 7.06 5.91
C THR A 480 -3.05 8.43 5.32
N GLY A 481 -3.58 8.68 4.15
CA GLY A 481 -3.68 10.02 3.62
C GLY A 481 -5.04 10.64 3.93
N ASN A 482 -5.21 11.91 3.59
CA ASN A 482 -6.45 12.67 3.70
C ASN A 482 -6.85 13.29 2.38
N VAL A 483 -8.13 13.19 2.05
CA VAL A 483 -8.82 14.07 1.12
C VAL A 483 -9.39 15.20 1.92
N ILE A 484 -9.07 16.44 1.60
CA ILE A 484 -9.63 17.65 2.21
C ILE A 484 -10.36 18.41 1.12
N THR A 485 -11.66 18.65 1.31
CA THR A 485 -12.52 19.29 0.31
C THR A 485 -13.56 20.19 0.96
N ARG A 486 -14.06 21.19 0.21
CA ARG A 486 -15.18 22.05 0.60
C ARG A 486 -16.53 21.46 0.25
N TYR A 487 -16.55 20.40 -0.53
CA TYR A 487 -17.78 19.80 -1.03
C TYR A 487 -18.06 18.46 -0.37
N MET A 488 -19.32 18.18 -0.09
CA MET A 488 -19.74 16.82 0.26
C MET A 488 -19.98 16.03 -1.03
N TYR A 489 -19.07 15.14 -1.34
CA TYR A 489 -19.30 14.13 -2.36
C TYR A 489 -19.87 12.88 -1.72
N THR A 490 -20.98 12.39 -2.22
CA THR A 490 -21.66 11.20 -1.65
C THR A 490 -20.89 9.90 -1.91
N THR A 491 -19.92 9.92 -2.82
CA THR A 491 -19.25 8.74 -3.36
C THR A 491 -17.73 8.69 -3.15
N CYS A 492 -17.10 9.67 -2.50
CA CYS A 492 -15.66 9.69 -2.19
C CYS A 492 -15.20 8.63 -1.17
N ARG A 493 -15.91 7.51 -1.01
CA ARG A 493 -15.64 6.57 0.08
C ARG A 493 -14.46 5.65 -0.17
N ASP A 494 -14.06 5.49 -1.42
CA ASP A 494 -13.23 4.39 -1.90
C ASP A 494 -11.86 4.82 -2.40
N VAL A 495 -11.49 6.07 -2.08
CA VAL A 495 -10.18 6.65 -2.42
C VAL A 495 -9.07 5.88 -1.72
N ARG A 496 -8.05 5.50 -2.48
CA ARG A 496 -6.84 4.87 -1.95
C ARG A 496 -5.60 5.35 -2.70
N GLU A 497 -4.44 5.02 -2.17
CA GLU A 497 -3.17 5.35 -2.83
C GLU A 497 -3.12 4.76 -4.25
N TYR A 498 -2.55 5.50 -5.19
CA TYR A 498 -2.54 5.27 -6.64
C TYR A 498 -3.92 5.41 -7.34
N GLU A 499 -5.00 5.59 -6.59
CA GLU A 499 -6.36 5.75 -7.10
C GLU A 499 -7.10 6.92 -6.40
N LEU A 500 -6.42 8.08 -6.28
CA LEU A 500 -6.96 9.25 -5.58
C LEU A 500 -8.19 9.86 -6.28
N LEU A 501 -8.34 9.65 -7.57
CA LEU A 501 -9.50 10.11 -8.36
C LEU A 501 -10.57 9.02 -8.54
N ARG A 502 -10.44 7.89 -7.86
CA ARG A 502 -11.40 6.79 -7.94
C ARG A 502 -12.81 7.24 -7.58
N GLY A 503 -13.77 6.88 -8.43
CA GLY A 503 -15.18 7.20 -8.24
C GLY A 503 -15.57 8.62 -8.62
N ILE A 504 -14.63 9.47 -9.06
CA ILE A 504 -14.92 10.86 -9.45
C ILE A 504 -15.93 10.95 -10.59
N GLU A 505 -15.96 9.94 -11.47
CA GLU A 505 -16.93 9.81 -12.55
C GLU A 505 -18.37 9.57 -12.05
N SER A 506 -18.51 9.10 -10.81
CA SER A 506 -19.81 8.83 -10.17
C SER A 506 -20.25 9.95 -9.23
N PHE A 507 -19.48 11.03 -9.11
CA PHE A 507 -19.86 12.17 -8.30
C PHE A 507 -21.17 12.75 -8.81
N SER A 508 -22.10 12.95 -7.88
CA SER A 508 -23.37 13.63 -8.11
C SER A 508 -23.60 14.65 -6.97
N PRO A 509 -24.32 15.74 -7.26
CA PRO A 509 -24.67 16.72 -6.23
C PRO A 509 -25.50 16.12 -5.11
#